data_5103a9c3d15bc1250cd1a44776a773ba
#
_entry.id   5103a9c3d15bc1250cd1a44776a773ba
#
_cell.length_a   1.000
_cell.length_b   1.000
_cell.length_c   1.000
_cell.angle_alpha   90.00
_cell.angle_beta   90.00
_cell.angle_gamma   90.00
#
_symmetry.space_group_name_H-M   'P 1'
#
loop_
_entity.id
_entity.type
_entity.pdbx_description
1 polymer ?
#
loop_
_entity_poly.entity_id
_entity_poly.type
_entity_poly.pdbx_seq_one_letter_code
_entity_poly.pdbx_strand_id
1 'polypeptide(L)'
;MALDGSLERLRREGRIVVVGASLAGLRAAETLREEGFTGTLTMIGDEPYEPYDRPPLSKQVLLGLVPVDQTVLPRRRALDARWRLGVAATALDMAAKRVALADGTSVEYDRLLIATGVRSRPWPNELEAGLDGVFVLRTTDDAARLVNRLRAGPR
;
A
#
# COMPACT_ATOMS: atom_id res chain seq x y z
N MET A 1 -29.54 -20.99 -7.23
CA MET A 1 -28.94 -21.41 -8.52
C MET A 1 -28.35 -20.26 -9.33
N ALA A 2 -29.03 -19.11 -9.52
CA ALA A 2 -28.45 -17.98 -10.28
C ALA A 2 -27.26 -17.24 -9.61
N LEU A 3 -27.23 -17.18 -8.28
CA LEU A 3 -26.13 -16.54 -7.52
C LEU A 3 -24.82 -17.33 -7.61
N ASP A 4 -24.90 -18.64 -7.73
CA ASP A 4 -23.74 -19.53 -7.79
C ASP A 4 -22.95 -19.34 -9.12
N GLY A 5 -23.63 -19.28 -10.25
CA GLY A 5 -23.00 -19.04 -11.55
C GLY A 5 -22.36 -17.64 -11.69
N SER A 6 -22.94 -16.62 -11.04
CA SER A 6 -22.39 -15.26 -11.04
C SER A 6 -21.11 -15.17 -10.19
N LEU A 7 -21.07 -15.83 -9.05
CA LEU A 7 -19.88 -15.90 -8.20
C LEU A 7 -18.75 -16.70 -8.87
N GLU A 8 -19.07 -17.83 -9.49
CA GLU A 8 -18.11 -18.65 -10.19
C GLU A 8 -17.48 -17.90 -11.36
N ARG A 9 -18.28 -17.16 -12.12
CA ARG A 9 -17.78 -16.28 -13.18
C ARG A 9 -16.88 -15.17 -12.63
N LEU A 10 -17.29 -14.52 -11.52
CA LEU A 10 -16.45 -13.52 -10.85
C LEU A 10 -15.10 -14.12 -10.42
N ARG A 11 -15.10 -15.34 -9.87
CA ARG A 11 -13.87 -16.02 -9.44
C ARG A 11 -12.90 -16.25 -10.60
N ARG A 12 -13.39 -16.59 -11.76
CA ARG A 12 -12.57 -16.95 -12.94
C ARG A 12 -12.14 -15.75 -13.78
N GLU A 13 -13.06 -14.83 -14.04
CA GLU A 13 -12.92 -13.78 -15.03
C GLU A 13 -12.99 -12.37 -14.44
N GLY A 14 -13.37 -12.23 -13.18
CA GLY A 14 -13.59 -10.95 -12.54
C GLY A 14 -12.32 -10.14 -12.40
N ARG A 15 -12.51 -8.83 -12.23
CA ARG A 15 -11.44 -7.86 -11.96
C ARG A 15 -11.57 -7.38 -10.52
N ILE A 16 -10.63 -7.73 -9.67
CA ILE A 16 -10.56 -7.22 -8.30
C ILE A 16 -9.43 -6.20 -8.21
N VAL A 17 -9.76 -5.02 -7.71
CA VAL A 17 -8.79 -3.95 -7.43
C VAL A 17 -8.66 -3.79 -5.92
N VAL A 18 -7.43 -3.75 -5.45
CA VAL A 18 -7.07 -3.47 -4.05
C VAL A 18 -6.34 -2.14 -4.01
N VAL A 19 -6.94 -1.13 -3.36
CA VAL A 19 -6.31 0.18 -3.13
C VAL A 19 -5.69 0.17 -1.74
N GLY A 20 -4.37 0.19 -1.72
CA GLY A 20 -3.54 0.05 -0.52
C GLY A 20 -2.63 -1.18 -0.61
N ALA A 21 -1.41 -0.98 -1.16
CA ALA A 21 -0.39 -2.00 -1.31
C ALA A 21 0.47 -2.12 -0.04
N SER A 22 -0.14 -2.42 1.11
CA SER A 22 0.52 -2.65 2.38
C SER A 22 0.02 -3.96 3.01
N LEU A 23 0.24 -4.20 4.29
CA LEU A 23 -0.05 -5.48 4.96
C LEU A 23 -1.48 -5.97 4.70
N ALA A 24 -2.49 -5.11 4.90
CA ALA A 24 -3.89 -5.50 4.73
C ALA A 24 -4.21 -5.88 3.28
N GLY A 25 -3.76 -5.07 2.31
CA GLY A 25 -3.94 -5.35 0.89
C GLY A 25 -3.22 -6.63 0.45
N LEU A 26 -1.98 -6.82 0.91
CA LEU A 26 -1.21 -8.04 0.63
C LEU A 26 -1.93 -9.29 1.14
N ARG A 27 -2.36 -9.30 2.41
CA ARG A 27 -3.06 -10.46 3.00
C ARG A 27 -4.40 -10.74 2.34
N ALA A 28 -5.16 -9.70 1.98
CA ALA A 28 -6.40 -9.86 1.22
C ALA A 28 -6.15 -10.48 -0.17
N ALA A 29 -5.11 -10.02 -0.87
CA ALA A 29 -4.72 -10.57 -2.17
C ALA A 29 -4.31 -12.06 -2.06
N GLU A 30 -3.53 -12.41 -1.04
CA GLU A 30 -3.16 -13.80 -0.76
C GLU A 30 -4.38 -14.68 -0.47
N THR A 31 -5.30 -14.19 0.38
CA THR A 31 -6.54 -14.91 0.70
C THR A 31 -7.43 -15.08 -0.54
N LEU A 32 -7.56 -14.06 -1.39
CA LEU A 32 -8.31 -14.20 -2.64
C LEU A 32 -7.75 -15.33 -3.52
N ARG A 33 -6.44 -15.44 -3.64
CA ARG A 33 -5.81 -16.54 -4.40
C ARG A 33 -5.96 -17.89 -3.70
N GLU A 34 -5.92 -17.90 -2.37
CA GLU A 34 -6.14 -19.09 -1.55
C GLU A 34 -7.54 -19.65 -1.71
N GLU A 35 -8.53 -18.76 -1.74
CA GLU A 35 -9.94 -19.09 -1.95
C GLU A 35 -10.28 -19.37 -3.43
N GLY A 36 -9.28 -19.46 -4.31
CA GLY A 36 -9.45 -19.87 -5.71
C GLY A 36 -9.88 -18.76 -6.67
N PHE A 37 -9.66 -17.48 -6.36
CA PHE A 37 -9.85 -16.41 -7.32
C PHE A 37 -8.73 -16.45 -8.37
N THR A 38 -9.08 -16.66 -9.64
CA THR A 38 -8.13 -16.74 -10.78
C THR A 38 -8.25 -15.54 -11.73
N GLY A 39 -9.22 -14.66 -11.53
CA GLY A 39 -9.43 -13.46 -12.32
C GLY A 39 -8.29 -12.44 -12.14
N THR A 40 -8.44 -11.29 -12.78
CA THR A 40 -7.45 -10.20 -12.74
C THR A 40 -7.42 -9.55 -11.37
N LEU A 41 -6.23 -9.51 -10.76
CA LEU A 41 -5.96 -8.82 -9.50
C LEU A 41 -5.04 -7.63 -9.74
N THR A 42 -5.46 -6.44 -9.31
CA THR A 42 -4.64 -5.23 -9.41
C THR A 42 -4.43 -4.63 -8.02
N MET A 43 -3.15 -4.39 -7.67
CA MET A 43 -2.73 -3.78 -6.42
C MET A 43 -2.29 -2.34 -6.71
N ILE A 44 -2.85 -1.36 -6.02
CA ILE A 44 -2.53 0.06 -6.18
C ILE A 44 -1.94 0.59 -4.86
N GLY A 45 -0.78 1.23 -4.94
CA GLY A 45 -0.10 1.84 -3.80
C GLY A 45 0.49 3.19 -4.16
N ASP A 46 0.37 4.18 -3.27
CA ASP A 46 0.96 5.51 -3.44
C ASP A 46 2.48 5.52 -3.18
N GLU A 47 2.99 4.58 -2.40
CA GLU A 47 4.41 4.37 -2.20
C GLU A 47 5.01 3.49 -3.32
N PRO A 48 6.24 3.77 -3.79
CA PRO A 48 6.89 2.99 -4.87
C PRO A 48 7.46 1.65 -4.40
N TYR A 49 7.15 1.24 -3.18
CA TYR A 49 7.72 0.08 -2.52
C TYR A 49 6.75 -1.10 -2.51
N GLU A 50 7.31 -2.32 -2.56
CA GLU A 50 6.56 -3.52 -2.21
C GLU A 50 6.03 -3.44 -0.76
N PRO A 51 4.96 -4.19 -0.43
CA PRO A 51 4.44 -4.23 0.93
C PRO A 51 5.55 -4.54 1.95
N TYR A 52 5.67 -3.71 2.97
CA TYR A 52 6.70 -3.82 4.01
C TYR A 52 6.10 -3.68 5.41
N ASP A 53 6.83 -4.16 6.41
CA ASP A 53 6.44 -4.08 7.81
C ASP A 53 6.81 -2.72 8.39
N ARG A 54 5.82 -1.99 8.93
CA ARG A 54 6.01 -0.63 9.45
C ARG A 54 6.55 -0.57 10.88
N PRO A 55 6.19 -1.47 11.82
CA PRO A 55 6.68 -1.44 13.19
C PRO A 55 8.21 -1.39 13.34
N PRO A 56 9.01 -2.08 12.52
CA PRO A 56 10.48 -1.99 12.60
C PRO A 56 11.03 -0.59 12.32
N LEU A 57 10.32 0.24 11.54
CA LEU A 57 10.79 1.56 11.14
C LEU A 57 11.11 2.48 12.33
N SER A 58 10.31 2.40 13.40
CA SER A 58 10.48 3.19 14.62
C SER A 58 11.34 2.49 15.70
N LYS A 59 11.92 1.35 15.40
CA LYS A 59 12.65 0.50 16.35
C LYS A 59 13.98 0.04 15.74
N GLN A 60 14.01 -1.16 15.20
CA GLN A 60 15.24 -1.80 14.72
C GLN A 60 15.91 -1.03 13.59
N VAL A 61 15.13 -0.38 12.70
CA VAL A 61 15.66 0.45 11.62
C VAL A 61 16.33 1.71 12.19
N LEU A 62 15.71 2.41 13.15
CA LEU A 62 16.32 3.59 13.78
C LEU A 62 17.58 3.24 14.58
N LEU A 63 17.62 2.06 15.19
CA LEU A 63 18.78 1.56 15.93
C LEU A 63 19.88 1.05 14.98
N GLY A 64 19.65 1.02 13.66
CA GLY A 64 20.61 0.48 12.69
C GLY A 64 20.78 -1.03 12.74
N LEU A 65 19.88 -1.75 13.41
CA LEU A 65 19.94 -3.21 13.57
C LEU A 65 19.39 -3.93 12.33
N VAL A 66 18.44 -3.31 11.62
CA VAL A 66 17.82 -3.85 10.40
C VAL A 66 17.85 -2.77 9.32
N PRO A 67 18.41 -3.03 8.15
CA PRO A 67 18.29 -2.16 6.99
C PRO A 67 16.83 -2.01 6.54
N VAL A 68 16.46 -0.86 5.98
CA VAL A 68 15.09 -0.56 5.55
C VAL A 68 14.58 -1.56 4.50
N ASP A 69 15.43 -1.97 3.57
CA ASP A 69 15.13 -2.94 2.52
C ASP A 69 14.82 -4.35 3.03
N GLN A 70 15.25 -4.68 4.25
CA GLN A 70 14.92 -5.95 4.91
C GLN A 70 13.57 -5.94 5.64
N THR A 71 12.80 -4.86 5.54
CA THR A 71 11.45 -4.79 6.13
C THR A 71 10.36 -5.29 5.19
N VAL A 72 10.67 -5.67 3.95
CA VAL A 72 9.72 -6.19 2.98
C VAL A 72 8.98 -7.39 3.55
N LEU A 73 7.64 -7.39 3.41
CA LEU A 73 6.81 -8.49 3.90
C LEU A 73 6.97 -9.72 3.02
N PRO A 74 7.20 -10.89 3.62
CA PRO A 74 7.27 -12.12 2.85
C PRO A 74 5.91 -12.43 2.22
N ARG A 75 5.92 -12.75 0.93
CA ARG A 75 4.76 -13.28 0.22
C ARG A 75 4.59 -14.76 0.56
N ARG A 76 3.41 -15.15 1.00
CA ARG A 76 3.08 -16.54 1.33
C ARG A 76 2.85 -17.40 0.08
N ARG A 77 2.55 -16.74 -1.05
CA ARG A 77 2.32 -17.38 -2.36
C ARG A 77 2.53 -16.39 -3.51
N ALA A 78 2.65 -16.93 -4.72
CA ALA A 78 2.59 -16.12 -5.94
C ALA A 78 1.19 -15.49 -6.07
N LEU A 79 1.14 -14.18 -6.30
CA LEU A 79 -0.13 -13.45 -6.39
C LEU A 79 -0.66 -13.36 -7.81
N ASP A 80 0.22 -13.43 -8.83
CA ASP A 80 -0.14 -13.13 -10.22
C ASP A 80 -0.99 -11.86 -10.30
N ALA A 81 -0.45 -10.76 -9.75
CA ALA A 81 -1.13 -9.49 -9.63
C ALA A 81 -0.42 -8.40 -10.44
N ARG A 82 -1.21 -7.47 -10.96
CA ARG A 82 -0.70 -6.25 -11.59
C ARG A 82 -0.42 -5.22 -10.50
N TRP A 83 0.83 -4.81 -10.35
CA TRP A 83 1.24 -3.83 -9.36
C TRP A 83 1.33 -2.44 -9.98
N ARG A 84 0.65 -1.48 -9.38
CA ARG A 84 0.69 -0.04 -9.69
C ARG A 84 1.18 0.68 -8.43
N LEU A 85 2.50 0.65 -8.23
CA LEU A 85 3.18 1.26 -7.08
C LEU A 85 3.70 2.65 -7.45
N GLY A 86 3.77 3.55 -6.48
CA GLY A 86 4.18 4.94 -6.67
C GLY A 86 3.09 5.81 -7.32
N VAL A 87 1.85 5.33 -7.39
CA VAL A 87 0.72 6.05 -8.00
C VAL A 87 -0.49 6.02 -7.07
N ALA A 88 -0.84 7.19 -6.54
CA ALA A 88 -1.99 7.30 -5.63
C ALA A 88 -3.33 7.12 -6.36
N ALA A 89 -4.27 6.43 -5.73
CA ALA A 89 -5.68 6.50 -6.11
C ALA A 89 -6.25 7.85 -5.65
N THR A 90 -6.89 8.59 -6.57
CA THR A 90 -7.35 9.97 -6.31
C THR A 90 -8.85 10.12 -6.27
N ALA A 91 -9.59 9.28 -7.00
CA ALA A 91 -11.04 9.32 -7.02
C ALA A 91 -11.65 7.95 -7.31
N LEU A 92 -12.92 7.79 -6.96
CA LEU A 92 -13.71 6.61 -7.20
C LEU A 92 -14.99 6.97 -7.95
N ASP A 93 -15.16 6.41 -9.14
CA ASP A 93 -16.43 6.40 -9.87
C ASP A 93 -17.13 5.07 -9.64
N MET A 94 -18.13 5.07 -8.76
CA MET A 94 -18.90 3.87 -8.43
C MET A 94 -19.86 3.44 -9.56
N ALA A 95 -20.35 4.39 -10.34
CA ALA A 95 -21.28 4.10 -11.44
C ALA A 95 -20.54 3.45 -12.61
N ALA A 96 -19.40 4.00 -13.00
CA ALA A 96 -18.55 3.43 -14.05
C ALA A 96 -17.64 2.30 -13.53
N LYS A 97 -17.62 2.03 -12.21
CA LYS A 97 -16.71 1.07 -11.56
C LYS A 97 -15.25 1.30 -11.93
N ARG A 98 -14.77 2.52 -11.71
CA ARG A 98 -13.40 2.93 -12.02
C ARG A 98 -12.74 3.63 -10.83
N VAL A 99 -11.46 3.34 -10.64
CA VAL A 99 -10.56 4.05 -9.73
C VAL A 99 -9.67 4.95 -10.57
N ALA A 100 -9.73 6.26 -10.36
CA ALA A 100 -8.82 7.21 -10.99
C ALA A 100 -7.48 7.25 -10.24
N LEU A 101 -6.38 7.41 -10.96
CA LEU A 101 -5.02 7.47 -10.44
C LEU A 101 -4.41 8.85 -10.67
N ALA A 102 -3.40 9.18 -9.87
CA ALA A 102 -2.70 10.48 -9.93
C ALA A 102 -1.94 10.73 -11.24
N ASP A 103 -1.63 9.67 -12.00
CA ASP A 103 -0.98 9.74 -13.32
C ASP A 103 -1.97 10.01 -14.48
N GLY A 104 -3.24 10.29 -14.16
CA GLY A 104 -4.30 10.52 -15.15
C GLY A 104 -4.91 9.25 -15.73
N THR A 105 -4.41 8.07 -15.38
CA THR A 105 -5.01 6.79 -15.80
C THR A 105 -6.15 6.36 -14.88
N SER A 106 -6.89 5.34 -15.28
CA SER A 106 -7.91 4.72 -14.44
C SER A 106 -7.85 3.19 -14.53
N VAL A 107 -8.36 2.52 -13.47
CA VAL A 107 -8.44 1.07 -13.39
C VAL A 107 -9.89 0.66 -13.20
N GLU A 108 -10.40 -0.18 -14.07
CA GLU A 108 -11.75 -0.74 -13.96
C GLU A 108 -11.77 -1.92 -12.98
N TYR A 109 -12.91 -2.07 -12.28
CA TYR A 109 -13.09 -3.17 -11.33
C TYR A 109 -14.51 -3.75 -11.37
N ASP A 110 -14.64 -5.00 -11.02
CA ASP A 110 -15.92 -5.64 -10.69
C ASP A 110 -16.15 -5.66 -9.19
N ARG A 111 -15.05 -5.78 -8.41
CA ARG A 111 -15.02 -5.60 -6.95
C ARG A 111 -13.81 -4.76 -6.55
N LEU A 112 -14.00 -3.95 -5.51
CA LEU A 112 -13.00 -3.05 -4.98
C LEU A 112 -12.81 -3.31 -3.49
N LEU A 113 -11.55 -3.42 -3.07
CA LEU A 113 -11.14 -3.38 -1.67
C LEU A 113 -10.37 -2.08 -1.40
N ILE A 114 -10.83 -1.31 -0.41
CA ILE A 114 -10.13 -0.11 0.05
C ILE A 114 -9.38 -0.48 1.34
N ALA A 115 -8.05 -0.52 1.26
CA ALA A 115 -7.12 -0.91 2.31
C ALA A 115 -6.01 0.14 2.50
N THR A 116 -6.34 1.42 2.35
CA THR A 116 -5.41 2.55 2.31
C THR A 116 -4.70 2.82 3.64
N GLY A 117 -5.23 2.31 4.73
CA GLY A 117 -4.69 2.54 6.07
C GLY A 117 -4.83 4.00 6.51
N VAL A 118 -3.77 4.53 7.13
CA VAL A 118 -3.72 5.90 7.65
C VAL A 118 -2.41 6.58 7.29
N ARG A 119 -2.40 7.91 7.27
CA ARG A 119 -1.19 8.74 7.16
C ARG A 119 -0.81 9.32 8.52
N SER A 120 0.44 9.72 8.67
CA SER A 120 0.87 10.52 9.82
C SER A 120 0.07 11.81 9.87
N ARG A 121 -0.40 12.17 11.04
CA ARG A 121 -0.95 13.50 11.25
C ARG A 121 0.20 14.51 11.15
N PRO A 122 0.07 15.57 10.34
CA PRO A 122 1.09 16.62 10.29
C PRO A 122 1.21 17.29 11.67
N TRP A 123 2.37 17.92 11.91
CA TRP A 123 2.55 18.74 13.10
C TRP A 123 1.50 19.86 13.13
N PRO A 124 0.85 20.13 14.28
CA PRO A 124 -0.30 21.06 14.33
C PRO A 124 0.03 22.48 13.94
N ASN A 125 1.25 22.95 14.18
CA ASN A 125 1.74 24.26 13.81
C ASN A 125 2.56 24.17 12.53
N GLU A 126 2.10 24.78 11.44
CA GLU A 126 2.75 24.72 10.13
C GLU A 126 4.16 25.33 10.13
N LEU A 127 4.38 26.41 10.90
CA LEU A 127 5.70 27.03 11.03
C LEU A 127 6.71 26.09 11.71
N GLU A 128 6.26 25.37 12.73
CA GLU A 128 7.09 24.38 13.42
C GLU A 128 7.29 23.11 12.60
N ALA A 129 6.30 22.72 11.80
CA ALA A 129 6.38 21.56 10.90
C ALA A 129 7.53 21.70 9.88
N GLY A 130 7.87 22.93 9.51
CA GLY A 130 8.98 23.26 8.60
C GLY A 130 10.34 23.37 9.27
N LEU A 131 10.44 23.25 10.59
CA LEU A 131 11.72 23.35 11.28
C LEU A 131 12.64 22.14 11.04
N ASP A 132 13.94 22.43 10.88
CA ASP A 132 14.94 21.36 10.83
C ASP A 132 14.97 20.60 12.16
N GLY A 133 14.74 19.30 12.12
CA GLY A 133 14.66 18.44 13.31
C GLY A 133 13.26 18.00 13.70
N VAL A 134 12.20 18.51 13.05
CA VAL A 134 10.83 18.00 13.20
C VAL A 134 10.56 16.92 12.13
N PHE A 135 10.21 15.74 12.60
CA PHE A 135 9.97 14.58 11.72
C PHE A 135 8.63 13.93 12.04
N VAL A 136 7.94 13.48 11.00
CA VAL A 136 6.91 12.45 11.12
C VAL A 136 7.53 11.10 10.78
N LEU A 137 7.01 10.02 11.35
CA LEU A 137 7.52 8.67 11.10
C LEU A 137 6.36 7.73 10.77
N ARG A 138 6.24 7.40 9.49
CA ARG A 138 5.22 6.48 8.99
C ARG A 138 5.74 5.60 7.86
N THR A 139 6.52 6.18 6.94
CA THR A 139 7.01 5.52 5.72
C THR A 139 8.49 5.14 5.85
N THR A 140 8.96 4.31 4.92
CA THR A 140 10.39 3.99 4.79
C THR A 140 11.22 5.24 4.53
N ASP A 141 10.69 6.19 3.74
CA ASP A 141 11.37 7.46 3.46
C ASP A 141 11.48 8.33 4.72
N ASP A 142 10.44 8.36 5.56
CA ASP A 142 10.49 9.06 6.84
C ASP A 142 11.58 8.46 7.73
N ALA A 143 11.65 7.14 7.81
CA ALA A 143 12.67 6.44 8.59
C ALA A 143 14.07 6.72 8.05
N ALA A 144 14.27 6.67 6.74
CA ALA A 144 15.56 6.95 6.12
C ALA A 144 16.03 8.38 6.39
N ARG A 145 15.13 9.37 6.24
CA ARG A 145 15.43 10.78 6.57
C ARG A 145 15.83 10.95 8.03
N LEU A 146 15.08 10.34 8.94
CA LEU A 146 15.36 10.42 10.37
C LEU A 146 16.69 9.74 10.73
N VAL A 147 16.97 8.55 10.20
CA VAL A 147 18.25 7.85 10.40
C VAL A 147 19.42 8.71 9.92
N ASN A 148 19.32 9.31 8.73
CA ASN A 148 20.37 10.18 8.21
C ASN A 148 20.60 11.40 9.10
N ARG A 149 19.54 11.99 9.63
CA ARG A 149 19.64 13.13 10.56
C ARG A 149 20.29 12.75 11.88
N LEU A 150 19.94 11.59 12.43
CA LEU A 150 20.53 11.09 13.67
C LEU A 150 22.04 10.81 13.51
N ARG A 151 22.44 10.25 12.37
CA ARG A 151 23.85 9.99 12.04
C ARG A 151 24.68 11.26 11.88
N ALA A 152 24.07 12.33 11.38
CA ALA A 152 24.74 13.62 11.20
C ALA A 152 25.03 14.32 12.55
N GLY A 153 24.46 13.84 13.63
CA GLY A 153 24.62 14.43 14.97
C GLY A 153 23.80 15.71 15.19
N PRO A 154 23.77 16.21 16.44
CA PRO A 154 23.15 17.48 16.75
C PRO A 154 23.92 18.63 16.07
N ARG A 155 23.18 19.62 15.57
CA ARG A 155 23.74 20.94 15.21
C ARG A 155 23.61 21.86 16.39
#